data_390ec72bfa64f1940d236e6bda26e4c3
#
_entry.id   390ec72bfa64f1940d236e6bda26e4c3
#
_cell.length_a   1.000
_cell.length_b   1.000
_cell.length_c   1.000
_cell.angle_alpha   90.00
_cell.angle_beta   90.00
_cell.angle_gamma   90.00
#
_symmetry.space_group_name_H-M   'P 1'
#
loop_
_entity.id
_entity.type
_entity.pdbx_description
1 polymer ?
#
loop_
_entity_poly.entity_id
_entity_poly.type
_entity_poly.pdbx_seq_one_letter_code
_entity_poly.pdbx_strand_id
1 'polypeptide(L)'
;MVRRAPRASCVRIELTAFRIAFVQGRPRFGEPERNLEHGLSLAGTVAADLVVIPELWASGYVFSSHAEVAALAEDASTGLTAKATATAARREKRHYVIGFAERHRGRFYNSAMLVGPAGVKAVYRKLHLFEREQEWFEPGNIELAVHHVGPAKIGMLICFDWRFPEASRVLALLGADVIAHPSNLVYQSAQRIMIARSFENRVYTITANRTGTETRPAGSVPFTGNSQLVDPMGDVVAHANRSEAVARAVDCDLARARDKAMSKRTHLWTSRRPEYYGEVAKRRPRGR
;
A
#
# COMPACT_ATOMS: atom_id res chain seq x y z
N MET A 1 25.84 26.75 52.25
CA MET A 1 24.94 27.13 51.11
C MET A 1 25.16 26.18 49.94
N VAL A 2 24.27 25.21 49.77
CA VAL A 2 24.35 24.22 48.68
C VAL A 2 23.52 24.77 47.52
N ARG A 3 24.17 25.12 46.41
CA ARG A 3 23.47 25.58 45.18
C ARG A 3 22.79 24.37 44.53
N ARG A 4 21.45 24.39 44.43
CA ARG A 4 20.66 23.45 43.65
C ARG A 4 20.91 23.71 42.17
N ALA A 5 21.30 22.65 41.43
CA ALA A 5 21.36 22.67 39.98
C ALA A 5 19.95 22.83 39.36
N PRO A 6 19.81 23.55 38.24
CA PRO A 6 18.53 23.69 37.55
C PRO A 6 18.05 22.37 37.01
N ARG A 7 16.78 22.03 37.24
CA ARG A 7 16.10 20.87 36.64
C ARG A 7 16.03 21.08 35.13
N ALA A 8 16.59 20.17 34.37
CA ALA A 8 16.39 20.11 32.93
C ALA A 8 14.89 19.96 32.64
N SER A 9 14.33 20.93 31.95
CA SER A 9 12.96 20.84 31.41
C SER A 9 12.97 19.75 30.33
N CYS A 10 12.32 18.64 30.60
CA CYS A 10 12.02 17.63 29.60
C CYS A 10 11.02 18.27 28.61
N VAL A 11 11.53 18.71 27.46
CA VAL A 11 10.67 19.10 26.33
C VAL A 11 9.94 17.85 25.93
N ARG A 12 8.66 17.69 26.30
CA ARG A 12 7.75 16.73 25.70
C ARG A 12 7.63 17.12 24.24
N ILE A 13 8.35 16.44 23.36
CA ILE A 13 8.03 16.43 21.95
C ILE A 13 6.68 15.73 21.90
N GLU A 14 5.60 16.48 21.67
CA GLU A 14 4.33 15.91 21.26
C GLU A 14 4.61 15.16 19.96
N LEU A 15 4.77 13.84 20.08
CA LEU A 15 4.77 12.94 18.94
C LEU A 15 3.40 13.07 18.31
N THR A 16 3.30 13.82 17.23
CA THR A 16 2.10 13.80 16.38
C THR A 16 1.98 12.40 15.81
N ALA A 17 1.23 11.56 16.50
CA ALA A 17 0.99 10.18 16.08
C ALA A 17 0.30 10.22 14.73
N PHE A 18 0.94 9.64 13.72
CA PHE A 18 0.36 9.47 12.39
C PHE A 18 -0.39 8.14 12.37
N ARG A 19 -1.70 8.21 12.22
CA ARG A 19 -2.55 7.03 12.30
C ARG A 19 -2.83 6.46 10.93
N ILE A 20 -2.53 5.16 10.75
CA ILE A 20 -2.76 4.44 9.48
C ILE A 20 -3.75 3.32 9.68
N ALA A 21 -4.53 3.02 8.63
CA ALA A 21 -5.54 1.96 8.66
C ALA A 21 -5.58 1.18 7.36
N PHE A 22 -5.92 -0.10 7.45
CA PHE A 22 -6.32 -0.90 6.31
C PHE A 22 -7.82 -1.20 6.31
N VAL A 23 -8.36 -1.41 5.13
CA VAL A 23 -9.67 -2.01 4.91
C VAL A 23 -9.47 -3.43 4.40
N GLN A 24 -10.26 -4.36 4.93
CA GLN A 24 -10.42 -5.71 4.40
C GLN A 24 -11.90 -5.99 4.14
N GLY A 25 -12.21 -6.60 3.00
CA GLY A 25 -13.57 -6.94 2.66
C GLY A 25 -13.64 -7.75 1.37
N ARG A 26 -14.86 -7.92 0.84
CA ARG A 26 -15.13 -8.72 -0.35
C ARG A 26 -15.83 -7.88 -1.41
N PRO A 27 -15.10 -7.23 -2.33
CA PRO A 27 -15.71 -6.54 -3.46
C PRO A 27 -16.36 -7.55 -4.40
N ARG A 28 -17.35 -7.11 -5.18
CA ARG A 28 -18.02 -7.88 -6.22
C ARG A 28 -17.54 -7.44 -7.59
N PHE A 29 -17.29 -8.39 -8.46
CA PHE A 29 -16.87 -8.07 -9.82
C PHE A 29 -17.96 -7.29 -10.57
N GLY A 30 -17.58 -6.17 -11.20
CA GLY A 30 -18.46 -5.36 -12.04
C GLY A 30 -19.50 -4.52 -11.28
N GLU A 31 -19.37 -4.36 -9.96
CA GLU A 31 -20.29 -3.53 -9.15
C GLU A 31 -19.52 -2.33 -8.51
N PRO A 32 -18.94 -1.39 -9.32
CA PRO A 32 -18.00 -0.40 -8.80
C PRO A 32 -18.60 0.55 -7.76
N GLU A 33 -19.83 1.04 -7.95
CA GLU A 33 -20.50 1.94 -7.00
C GLU A 33 -20.67 1.27 -5.63
N ARG A 34 -21.17 0.05 -5.63
CA ARG A 34 -21.39 -0.74 -4.43
C ARG A 34 -20.07 -1.07 -3.72
N ASN A 35 -19.06 -1.43 -4.48
CA ASN A 35 -17.74 -1.75 -3.91
C ASN A 35 -17.12 -0.52 -3.26
N LEU A 36 -17.22 0.66 -3.88
CA LEU A 36 -16.73 1.91 -3.33
C LEU A 36 -17.51 2.31 -2.07
N GLU A 37 -18.86 2.23 -2.11
CA GLU A 37 -19.68 2.46 -0.92
C GLU A 37 -19.27 1.55 0.23
N HIS A 38 -19.14 0.25 -0.03
CA HIS A 38 -18.74 -0.73 0.98
C HIS A 38 -17.34 -0.45 1.56
N GLY A 39 -16.34 -0.19 0.71
CA GLY A 39 -14.97 0.09 1.16
C GLY A 39 -14.85 1.38 1.95
N LEU A 40 -15.51 2.44 1.50
CA LEU A 40 -15.51 3.74 2.17
C LEU A 40 -16.32 3.70 3.47
N SER A 41 -17.41 2.93 3.52
CA SER A 41 -18.16 2.69 4.76
C SER A 41 -17.32 1.98 5.81
N LEU A 42 -16.62 0.90 5.44
CA LEU A 42 -15.67 0.22 6.34
C LEU A 42 -14.56 1.18 6.81
N ALA A 43 -13.99 1.94 5.89
CA ALA A 43 -12.99 2.96 6.22
C ALA A 43 -13.52 3.98 7.24
N GLY A 44 -14.79 4.37 7.13
CA GLY A 44 -15.47 5.30 8.04
C GLY A 44 -15.62 4.81 9.48
N THR A 45 -15.44 3.49 9.74
CA THR A 45 -15.56 2.93 11.09
C THR A 45 -14.35 3.21 11.98
N VAL A 46 -13.25 3.71 11.41
CA VAL A 46 -12.01 4.00 12.15
C VAL A 46 -11.52 5.43 11.87
N ALA A 47 -10.94 6.07 12.88
CA ALA A 47 -10.20 7.30 12.70
C ALA A 47 -8.79 6.96 12.19
N ALA A 48 -8.32 7.63 11.12
CA ALA A 48 -6.96 7.48 10.59
C ALA A 48 -6.61 8.68 9.69
N ASP A 49 -5.31 8.99 9.56
CA ASP A 49 -4.78 9.99 8.64
C ASP A 49 -4.63 9.43 7.22
N LEU A 50 -4.34 8.11 7.13
CA LEU A 50 -4.23 7.37 5.89
C LEU A 50 -4.99 6.03 6.00
N VAL A 51 -5.84 5.74 5.02
CA VAL A 51 -6.52 4.43 4.89
C VAL A 51 -6.09 3.77 3.59
N VAL A 52 -5.73 2.48 3.65
CA VAL A 52 -5.40 1.68 2.47
C VAL A 52 -6.56 0.72 2.17
N ILE A 53 -7.07 0.77 0.95
CA ILE A 53 -8.15 -0.07 0.43
C ILE A 53 -7.55 -1.01 -0.62
N PRO A 54 -7.97 -2.30 -0.69
CA PRO A 54 -7.34 -3.30 -1.54
C PRO A 54 -7.22 -2.96 -3.03
N GLU A 55 -6.42 -3.77 -3.72
CA GLU A 55 -6.18 -3.75 -5.17
C GLU A 55 -7.47 -3.98 -5.95
N LEU A 56 -7.64 -3.25 -7.09
CA LEU A 56 -8.78 -3.38 -8.02
C LEU A 56 -10.13 -3.40 -7.30
N TRP A 57 -10.26 -2.59 -6.25
CA TRP A 57 -11.40 -2.64 -5.35
C TRP A 57 -12.72 -2.35 -6.04
N ALA A 58 -12.76 -1.37 -6.92
CA ALA A 58 -13.98 -0.97 -7.61
C ALA A 58 -14.43 -2.03 -8.64
N SER A 59 -13.49 -2.56 -9.43
CA SER A 59 -13.80 -3.44 -10.56
C SER A 59 -14.00 -4.91 -10.20
N GLY A 60 -13.32 -5.42 -9.15
CA GLY A 60 -13.05 -6.85 -8.98
C GLY A 60 -11.79 -7.26 -9.73
N TYR A 61 -11.43 -8.56 -9.68
CA TYR A 61 -10.10 -9.05 -10.09
C TYR A 61 -10.13 -10.01 -11.29
N VAL A 62 -11.10 -10.92 -11.35
CA VAL A 62 -11.11 -12.03 -12.33
C VAL A 62 -11.76 -11.59 -13.63
N PHE A 63 -11.02 -10.87 -14.47
CA PHE A 63 -11.46 -10.47 -15.81
C PHE A 63 -11.50 -11.68 -16.75
N SER A 64 -12.46 -11.66 -17.68
CA SER A 64 -12.66 -12.71 -18.68
C SER A 64 -12.44 -12.21 -20.11
N SER A 65 -12.38 -10.90 -20.32
CA SER A 65 -12.18 -10.29 -21.64
C SER A 65 -11.62 -8.86 -21.56
N HIS A 66 -11.00 -8.40 -22.65
CA HIS A 66 -10.60 -7.00 -22.79
C HIS A 66 -11.80 -6.04 -22.76
N ALA A 67 -13.00 -6.49 -23.19
CA ALA A 67 -14.21 -5.68 -23.11
C ALA A 67 -14.62 -5.38 -21.66
N GLU A 68 -14.48 -6.36 -20.76
CA GLU A 68 -14.71 -6.13 -19.31
C GLU A 68 -13.71 -5.14 -18.72
N VAL A 69 -12.43 -5.26 -19.09
CA VAL A 69 -11.41 -4.30 -18.65
C VAL A 69 -11.74 -2.90 -19.17
N ALA A 70 -12.08 -2.78 -20.44
CA ALA A 70 -12.44 -1.51 -21.06
C ALA A 70 -13.70 -0.87 -20.42
N ALA A 71 -14.65 -1.69 -19.99
CA ALA A 71 -15.88 -1.20 -19.33
C ALA A 71 -15.61 -0.72 -17.88
N LEU A 72 -14.67 -1.36 -17.16
CA LEU A 72 -14.44 -1.13 -15.73
C LEU A 72 -13.22 -0.26 -15.44
N ALA A 73 -12.33 -0.04 -16.43
CA ALA A 73 -11.15 0.81 -16.25
C ALA A 73 -11.53 2.29 -16.35
N GLU A 74 -10.95 3.06 -15.43
CA GLU A 74 -11.28 4.46 -15.19
C GLU A 74 -10.08 5.38 -15.46
N ASP A 75 -10.35 6.62 -15.83
CA ASP A 75 -9.33 7.69 -15.78
C ASP A 75 -9.00 8.03 -14.31
N ALA A 76 -7.72 8.14 -14.01
CA ALA A 76 -7.25 8.32 -12.64
C ALA A 76 -7.70 9.65 -11.98
N SER A 77 -8.09 10.66 -12.77
CA SER A 77 -8.47 11.99 -12.27
C SER A 77 -9.97 12.21 -12.25
N THR A 78 -10.68 11.64 -13.23
CA THR A 78 -12.10 11.91 -13.48
C THR A 78 -13.01 10.71 -13.25
N GLY A 79 -12.42 9.53 -13.00
CA GLY A 79 -13.16 8.29 -12.80
C GLY A 79 -14.00 8.27 -11.53
N LEU A 80 -14.87 7.28 -11.43
CA LEU A 80 -15.77 7.08 -10.28
C LEU A 80 -14.98 6.89 -8.98
N THR A 81 -13.93 6.03 -9.02
CA THR A 81 -13.09 5.76 -7.85
C THR A 81 -12.42 7.04 -7.33
N ALA A 82 -11.86 7.86 -8.23
CA ALA A 82 -11.24 9.13 -7.87
C ALA A 82 -12.24 10.09 -7.21
N LYS A 83 -13.42 10.26 -7.81
CA LYS A 83 -14.48 11.16 -7.33
C LYS A 83 -15.03 10.72 -5.96
N ALA A 84 -15.39 9.44 -5.83
CA ALA A 84 -15.93 8.90 -4.58
C ALA A 84 -14.92 9.01 -3.45
N THR A 85 -13.65 8.62 -3.70
CA THR A 85 -12.59 8.65 -2.71
C THR A 85 -12.22 10.09 -2.32
N ALA A 86 -12.16 11.03 -3.28
CA ALA A 86 -11.90 12.45 -2.99
C ALA A 86 -13.02 13.08 -2.15
N THR A 87 -14.28 12.69 -2.40
CA THR A 87 -15.43 13.15 -1.61
C THR A 87 -15.32 12.65 -0.16
N ALA A 88 -14.99 11.36 0.04
CA ALA A 88 -14.75 10.80 1.35
C ALA A 88 -13.55 11.46 2.05
N ALA A 89 -12.43 11.63 1.33
CA ALA A 89 -11.21 12.26 1.85
C ALA A 89 -11.47 13.69 2.35
N ARG A 90 -12.28 14.45 1.63
CA ARG A 90 -12.65 15.83 1.98
C ARG A 90 -13.55 15.86 3.21
N ARG A 91 -14.59 15.01 3.26
CA ARG A 91 -15.52 14.90 4.39
C ARG A 91 -14.80 14.52 5.68
N GLU A 92 -13.86 13.59 5.59
CA GLU A 92 -13.20 12.96 6.73
C GLU A 92 -11.81 13.56 7.03
N LYS A 93 -11.37 14.53 6.20
CA LYS A 93 -10.09 15.25 6.33
C LYS A 93 -8.88 14.31 6.42
N ARG A 94 -8.88 13.23 5.62
CA ARG A 94 -7.83 12.21 5.62
C ARG A 94 -7.43 11.81 4.19
N HIS A 95 -6.45 10.93 4.08
CA HIS A 95 -5.97 10.41 2.80
C HIS A 95 -6.34 8.93 2.63
N TYR A 96 -6.39 8.52 1.37
CA TYR A 96 -6.63 7.14 0.97
C TYR A 96 -5.59 6.68 -0.04
N VAL A 97 -5.18 5.41 0.06
CA VAL A 97 -4.57 4.67 -1.05
C VAL A 97 -5.57 3.59 -1.45
N ILE A 98 -5.99 3.58 -2.71
CA ILE A 98 -6.99 2.63 -3.22
C ILE A 98 -6.56 2.05 -4.56
N GLY A 99 -6.69 0.72 -4.71
CA GLY A 99 -6.42 0.03 -5.98
C GLY A 99 -7.60 0.12 -6.95
N PHE A 100 -7.30 0.35 -8.24
CA PHE A 100 -8.30 0.48 -9.30
C PHE A 100 -7.74 0.04 -10.66
N ALA A 101 -8.62 -0.29 -11.60
CA ALA A 101 -8.27 -0.50 -13.00
C ALA A 101 -8.16 0.87 -13.69
N GLU A 102 -6.96 1.23 -14.13
CA GLU A 102 -6.68 2.52 -14.78
C GLU A 102 -6.78 2.42 -16.29
N ARG A 103 -7.46 3.38 -16.92
CA ARG A 103 -7.38 3.66 -18.36
C ARG A 103 -6.54 4.92 -18.58
N HIS A 104 -5.45 4.77 -19.34
CA HIS A 104 -4.61 5.91 -19.68
C HIS A 104 -4.11 5.81 -21.13
N ARG A 105 -4.42 6.80 -21.95
CA ARG A 105 -3.98 6.87 -23.37
C ARG A 105 -4.24 5.59 -24.16
N GLY A 106 -5.42 5.01 -24.00
CA GLY A 106 -5.83 3.78 -24.69
C GLY A 106 -5.24 2.48 -24.14
N ARG A 107 -4.48 2.53 -23.06
CA ARG A 107 -3.91 1.37 -22.35
C ARG A 107 -4.54 1.19 -20.98
N PHE A 108 -4.48 -0.03 -20.46
CA PHE A 108 -5.00 -0.39 -19.16
C PHE A 108 -3.89 -0.77 -18.20
N TYR A 109 -4.00 -0.37 -16.94
CA TYR A 109 -3.04 -0.65 -15.89
C TYR A 109 -3.75 -1.09 -14.61
N ASN A 110 -3.12 -1.99 -13.87
CA ASN A 110 -3.47 -2.25 -12.48
C ASN A 110 -2.77 -1.18 -11.64
N SER A 111 -3.53 -0.28 -11.04
CA SER A 111 -3.00 0.95 -10.42
C SER A 111 -3.51 1.17 -9.00
N ALA A 112 -2.77 1.94 -8.23
CA ALA A 112 -3.20 2.51 -6.97
C ALA A 112 -3.10 4.03 -7.01
N MET A 113 -4.09 4.73 -6.48
CA MET A 113 -4.06 6.18 -6.34
C MET A 113 -3.96 6.60 -4.88
N LEU A 114 -3.15 7.61 -4.61
CA LEU A 114 -3.15 8.35 -3.36
C LEU A 114 -4.07 9.55 -3.51
N VAL A 115 -5.12 9.59 -2.69
CA VAL A 115 -6.16 10.63 -2.74
C VAL A 115 -6.20 11.36 -1.41
N GLY A 116 -6.23 12.68 -1.45
CA GLY A 116 -6.39 13.53 -0.27
C GLY A 116 -7.60 14.45 -0.40
N PRO A 117 -7.81 15.35 0.56
CA PRO A 117 -8.92 16.31 0.53
C PRO A 117 -8.95 17.22 -0.71
N ALA A 118 -7.79 17.47 -1.32
CA ALA A 118 -7.67 18.25 -2.56
C ALA A 118 -7.90 17.43 -3.85
N GLY A 119 -8.09 16.11 -3.74
CA GLY A 119 -8.23 15.19 -4.87
C GLY A 119 -7.08 14.21 -5.01
N VAL A 120 -6.90 13.63 -6.20
CA VAL A 120 -5.82 12.68 -6.50
C VAL A 120 -4.47 13.39 -6.46
N LYS A 121 -3.58 12.86 -5.64
CA LYS A 121 -2.23 13.40 -5.41
C LYS A 121 -1.16 12.65 -6.20
N ALA A 122 -1.33 11.35 -6.36
CA ALA A 122 -0.38 10.49 -7.08
C ALA A 122 -1.06 9.21 -7.58
N VAL A 123 -0.47 8.62 -8.61
CA VAL A 123 -0.84 7.30 -9.14
C VAL A 123 0.42 6.45 -9.22
N TYR A 124 0.31 5.21 -8.81
CA TYR A 124 1.31 4.17 -9.00
C TYR A 124 0.71 3.07 -9.87
N ARG A 125 1.44 2.62 -10.89
CA ARG A 125 1.08 1.51 -11.77
C ARG A 125 1.90 0.29 -11.37
N LYS A 126 1.24 -0.84 -11.14
CA LYS A 126 1.85 -2.11 -10.74
C LYS A 126 2.99 -2.49 -11.68
N LEU A 127 4.20 -2.57 -11.15
CA LEU A 127 5.39 -2.89 -11.94
C LEU A 127 5.42 -4.37 -12.34
N HIS A 128 4.98 -5.26 -11.45
CA HIS A 128 5.10 -6.70 -11.61
C HIS A 128 3.71 -7.33 -11.69
N LEU A 129 3.27 -7.61 -12.91
CA LEU A 129 1.99 -8.27 -13.17
C LEU A 129 2.05 -9.74 -12.79
N PHE A 130 0.94 -10.26 -12.23
CA PHE A 130 0.82 -11.63 -11.77
C PHE A 130 -0.10 -12.43 -12.68
N GLU A 131 0.37 -13.64 -13.10
CA GLU A 131 -0.41 -14.60 -13.88
C GLU A 131 -1.15 -13.95 -15.06
N ARG A 132 -2.48 -14.08 -15.09
CA ARG A 132 -3.34 -13.58 -16.16
C ARG A 132 -3.47 -12.06 -16.21
N GLU A 133 -2.96 -11.32 -15.22
CA GLU A 133 -2.95 -9.85 -15.30
C GLU A 133 -2.20 -9.37 -16.57
N GLN A 134 -1.22 -10.13 -17.05
CA GLN A 134 -0.48 -9.83 -18.28
C GLN A 134 -1.35 -9.90 -19.55
N GLU A 135 -2.53 -10.53 -19.50
CA GLU A 135 -3.49 -10.56 -20.59
C GLU A 135 -4.31 -9.26 -20.66
N TRP A 136 -4.45 -8.55 -19.53
CA TRP A 136 -5.38 -7.42 -19.36
C TRP A 136 -4.69 -6.08 -19.19
N PHE A 137 -3.55 -6.05 -18.54
CA PHE A 137 -2.87 -4.83 -18.12
C PHE A 137 -1.45 -4.75 -18.67
N GLU A 138 -1.02 -3.52 -18.93
CA GLU A 138 0.38 -3.23 -19.21
C GLU A 138 1.19 -3.17 -17.92
N PRO A 139 2.47 -3.60 -17.94
CA PRO A 139 3.38 -3.34 -16.82
C PRO A 139 3.49 -1.85 -16.52
N GLY A 140 3.62 -1.53 -15.24
CA GLY A 140 3.78 -0.14 -14.79
C GLY A 140 5.00 0.54 -15.43
N ASN A 141 4.83 1.82 -15.73
CA ASN A 141 5.82 2.65 -16.41
C ASN A 141 6.02 4.00 -15.69
N ILE A 142 5.66 4.08 -14.41
CA ILE A 142 5.89 5.22 -13.52
C ILE A 142 6.97 4.82 -12.53
N GLU A 143 7.94 5.70 -12.32
CA GLU A 143 9.00 5.49 -11.34
C GLU A 143 8.44 5.36 -9.92
N LEU A 144 9.13 4.54 -9.11
CA LEU A 144 8.83 4.45 -7.69
C LEU A 144 9.11 5.81 -7.02
N ALA A 145 8.12 6.31 -6.29
CA ALA A 145 8.20 7.60 -5.63
C ALA A 145 7.57 7.56 -4.23
N VAL A 146 7.94 8.52 -3.40
CA VAL A 146 7.32 8.76 -2.09
C VAL A 146 6.59 10.09 -2.09
N HIS A 147 5.45 10.12 -1.39
CA HIS A 147 4.53 11.26 -1.37
C HIS A 147 4.24 11.69 0.06
N HIS A 148 4.25 12.98 0.32
CA HIS A 148 3.95 13.51 1.65
C HIS A 148 2.45 13.43 1.96
N VAL A 149 2.13 12.90 3.14
CA VAL A 149 0.80 12.91 3.76
C VAL A 149 0.96 13.42 5.18
N GLY A 150 0.65 14.69 5.41
CA GLY A 150 1.02 15.33 6.66
C GLY A 150 2.52 15.18 6.95
N PRO A 151 2.90 14.67 8.12
CA PRO A 151 4.30 14.46 8.48
C PRO A 151 4.92 13.21 7.85
N ALA A 152 4.12 12.29 7.30
CA ALA A 152 4.56 10.98 6.80
C ALA A 152 4.91 11.01 5.30
N LYS A 153 5.85 10.15 4.92
CA LYS A 153 6.23 9.86 3.54
C LYS A 153 5.72 8.47 3.15
N ILE A 154 4.85 8.42 2.15
CA ILE A 154 4.14 7.21 1.73
C ILE A 154 4.68 6.72 0.40
N GLY A 155 5.17 5.48 0.35
CA GLY A 155 5.41 4.73 -0.88
C GLY A 155 4.22 3.82 -1.18
N MET A 156 4.04 3.46 -2.45
CA MET A 156 2.98 2.53 -2.89
C MET A 156 3.57 1.33 -3.61
N LEU A 157 3.07 0.15 -3.30
CA LEU A 157 3.27 -1.11 -4.02
C LEU A 157 1.91 -1.78 -4.20
N ILE A 158 1.78 -2.70 -5.16
CA ILE A 158 0.54 -3.43 -5.38
C ILE A 158 0.82 -4.93 -5.39
N CYS A 159 0.12 -5.69 -4.54
CA CYS A 159 0.04 -7.15 -4.56
C CYS A 159 1.40 -7.82 -4.87
N PHE A 160 1.57 -8.43 -6.03
CA PHE A 160 2.76 -9.22 -6.42
C PHE A 160 4.09 -8.45 -6.37
N ASP A 161 4.09 -7.13 -6.28
CA ASP A 161 5.31 -6.34 -6.01
C ASP A 161 6.00 -6.78 -4.70
N TRP A 162 5.25 -7.43 -3.77
CA TRP A 162 5.83 -8.00 -2.55
C TRP A 162 6.96 -8.98 -2.81
N ARG A 163 6.96 -9.63 -3.98
CA ARG A 163 7.97 -10.63 -4.34
C ARG A 163 9.34 -10.02 -4.60
N PHE A 164 9.39 -8.76 -4.96
CA PHE A 164 10.59 -8.05 -5.41
C PHE A 164 11.13 -7.13 -4.31
N PRO A 165 12.19 -7.55 -3.58
CA PRO A 165 12.78 -6.76 -2.50
C PRO A 165 13.30 -5.40 -2.99
N GLU A 166 13.68 -5.32 -4.26
CA GLU A 166 14.18 -4.12 -4.92
C GLU A 166 13.17 -2.97 -4.82
N ALA A 167 11.90 -3.23 -5.08
CA ALA A 167 10.85 -2.22 -5.07
C ALA A 167 10.68 -1.60 -3.68
N SER A 168 10.61 -2.43 -2.63
CA SER A 168 10.54 -1.96 -1.24
C SER A 168 11.81 -1.22 -0.82
N ARG A 169 12.98 -1.70 -1.27
CA ARG A 169 14.27 -1.07 -0.98
C ARG A 169 14.38 0.30 -1.62
N VAL A 170 13.95 0.47 -2.87
CA VAL A 170 13.95 1.77 -3.55
C VAL A 170 13.06 2.76 -2.80
N LEU A 171 11.84 2.39 -2.44
CA LEU A 171 10.95 3.27 -1.66
C LEU A 171 11.55 3.68 -0.31
N ALA A 172 12.18 2.74 0.39
CA ALA A 172 12.83 3.02 1.66
C ALA A 172 14.05 3.95 1.52
N LEU A 173 14.84 3.80 0.44
CA LEU A 173 15.96 4.70 0.12
C LEU A 173 15.49 6.09 -0.27
N LEU A 174 14.31 6.21 -0.92
CA LEU A 174 13.64 7.48 -1.17
C LEU A 174 13.05 8.12 0.11
N GLY A 175 13.16 7.41 1.24
CA GLY A 175 12.77 7.91 2.55
C GLY A 175 11.31 7.63 2.92
N ALA A 176 10.69 6.59 2.39
CA ALA A 176 9.36 6.17 2.84
C ALA A 176 9.37 5.86 4.34
N ASP A 177 8.39 6.39 5.06
CA ASP A 177 8.06 6.01 6.43
C ASP A 177 7.10 4.81 6.41
N VAL A 178 6.17 4.80 5.44
CA VAL A 178 5.11 3.78 5.26
C VAL A 178 5.08 3.32 3.81
N ILE A 179 4.97 2.01 3.59
CA ILE A 179 4.66 1.41 2.30
C ILE A 179 3.22 0.93 2.33
N ALA A 180 2.35 1.59 1.58
CA ALA A 180 0.97 1.17 1.35
C ALA A 180 0.93 0.09 0.28
N HIS A 181 0.29 -1.06 0.59
CA HIS A 181 0.28 -2.26 -0.23
C HIS A 181 -1.15 -2.79 -0.45
N PRO A 182 -1.97 -2.13 -1.31
CA PRO A 182 -3.22 -2.69 -1.80
C PRO A 182 -3.00 -4.04 -2.47
N SER A 183 -3.84 -5.05 -2.14
CA SER A 183 -3.56 -6.42 -2.57
C SER A 183 -4.81 -7.27 -2.79
N ASN A 184 -4.63 -8.29 -3.66
CA ASN A 184 -5.53 -9.42 -3.88
C ASN A 184 -4.72 -10.72 -3.77
N LEU A 185 -4.20 -10.99 -2.55
CA LEU A 185 -3.24 -12.07 -2.31
C LEU A 185 -3.90 -13.44 -2.36
N VAL A 186 -3.27 -14.33 -3.12
CA VAL A 186 -3.64 -15.75 -3.24
C VAL A 186 -2.68 -16.66 -2.46
N TYR A 187 -1.50 -16.17 -2.08
CA TYR A 187 -0.50 -16.90 -1.31
C TYR A 187 -0.31 -16.31 0.08
N GLN A 188 -0.41 -17.14 1.12
CA GLN A 188 -0.13 -16.74 2.51
C GLN A 188 1.33 -16.35 2.76
N SER A 189 2.25 -16.76 1.89
CA SER A 189 3.65 -16.37 1.97
C SER A 189 3.85 -14.86 1.80
N ALA A 190 2.94 -14.17 1.12
CA ALA A 190 3.03 -12.73 0.90
C ALA A 190 3.04 -11.94 2.21
N GLN A 191 2.15 -12.28 3.16
CA GLN A 191 2.12 -11.63 4.46
C GLN A 191 3.44 -11.80 5.23
N ARG A 192 4.02 -13.02 5.22
CA ARG A 192 5.32 -13.28 5.86
C ARG A 192 6.45 -12.49 5.22
N ILE A 193 6.45 -12.39 3.90
CA ILE A 193 7.47 -11.61 3.18
C ILE A 193 7.33 -10.12 3.47
N MET A 194 6.12 -9.58 3.61
CA MET A 194 5.92 -8.17 3.95
C MET A 194 6.43 -7.84 5.38
N ILE A 195 6.44 -8.80 6.31
CA ILE A 195 7.13 -8.65 7.59
C ILE A 195 8.63 -8.42 7.36
N ALA A 196 9.27 -9.24 6.50
CA ALA A 196 10.68 -9.06 6.15
C ALA A 196 10.92 -7.70 5.47
N ARG A 197 10.00 -7.25 4.58
CA ARG A 197 10.10 -5.92 3.94
C ARG A 197 10.07 -4.78 4.95
N SER A 198 9.24 -4.87 5.99
CA SER A 198 9.24 -3.91 7.09
C SER A 198 10.58 -3.89 7.81
N PHE A 199 11.02 -5.05 8.27
CA PHE A 199 12.21 -5.21 9.09
C PHE A 199 13.51 -4.78 8.37
N GLU A 200 13.75 -5.31 7.17
CA GLU A 200 14.99 -5.06 6.40
C GLU A 200 15.14 -3.62 5.92
N ASN A 201 14.01 -2.86 5.83
CA ASN A 201 13.96 -1.48 5.39
C ASN A 201 13.69 -0.50 6.53
N ARG A 202 13.35 -0.98 7.72
CA ARG A 202 12.87 -0.18 8.84
C ARG A 202 11.79 0.82 8.43
N VAL A 203 10.70 0.30 7.87
CA VAL A 203 9.52 1.06 7.46
C VAL A 203 8.26 0.37 7.98
N TYR A 204 7.18 1.12 8.15
CA TYR A 204 5.86 0.48 8.29
C TYR A 204 5.42 -0.11 6.96
N THR A 205 4.81 -1.30 6.96
CA THR A 205 4.09 -1.81 5.80
C THR A 205 2.64 -2.06 6.17
N ILE A 206 1.74 -1.65 5.29
CA ILE A 206 0.31 -1.82 5.47
C ILE A 206 -0.27 -2.59 4.28
N THR A 207 -0.53 -3.87 4.47
CA THR A 207 -1.14 -4.75 3.47
C THR A 207 -2.64 -4.76 3.66
N ALA A 208 -3.37 -4.10 2.76
CA ALA A 208 -4.81 -4.16 2.67
C ALA A 208 -5.18 -5.22 1.64
N ASN A 209 -5.76 -6.33 2.10
CA ASN A 209 -6.07 -7.47 1.27
C ASN A 209 -7.59 -7.73 1.23
N ARG A 210 -8.06 -8.36 0.17
CA ARG A 210 -9.45 -8.78 0.06
C ARG A 210 -9.68 -10.18 0.61
N THR A 211 -10.95 -10.49 0.89
CA THR A 211 -11.40 -11.81 1.35
C THR A 211 -12.24 -12.53 0.30
N GLY A 212 -12.57 -13.80 0.60
CA GLY A 212 -13.51 -14.61 -0.14
C GLY A 212 -12.92 -15.20 -1.42
N THR A 213 -13.82 -15.75 -2.24
CA THR A 213 -13.49 -16.31 -3.55
C THR A 213 -14.26 -15.54 -4.61
N GLU A 214 -13.60 -15.18 -5.69
CA GLU A 214 -14.24 -14.61 -6.87
C GLU A 214 -14.30 -15.67 -7.96
N THR A 215 -15.50 -16.10 -8.31
CA THR A 215 -15.77 -17.12 -9.34
C THR A 215 -16.38 -16.46 -10.55
N ARG A 216 -15.73 -16.62 -11.70
CA ARG A 216 -16.12 -16.05 -12.99
C ARG A 216 -15.91 -17.11 -14.08
N PRO A 217 -16.42 -16.94 -15.32
CA PRO A 217 -16.16 -17.87 -16.42
C PRO A 217 -14.66 -18.14 -16.67
N ALA A 218 -13.81 -17.13 -16.43
CA ALA A 218 -12.36 -17.23 -16.57
C ALA A 218 -11.66 -18.02 -15.46
N GLY A 219 -12.37 -18.40 -14.40
CA GLY A 219 -11.82 -19.18 -13.29
C GLY A 219 -12.34 -18.76 -11.91
N SER A 220 -11.81 -19.43 -10.89
CA SER A 220 -12.16 -19.18 -9.48
C SER A 220 -10.89 -18.91 -8.70
N VAL A 221 -10.82 -17.75 -8.06
CA VAL A 221 -9.64 -17.30 -7.32
C VAL A 221 -10.00 -17.09 -5.84
N PRO A 222 -9.48 -17.92 -4.93
CA PRO A 222 -9.62 -17.71 -3.48
C PRO A 222 -8.58 -16.71 -2.99
N PHE A 223 -9.01 -15.72 -2.20
CA PHE A 223 -8.13 -14.73 -1.60
C PHE A 223 -7.87 -15.03 -0.12
N THR A 224 -6.69 -14.68 0.34
CA THR A 224 -6.21 -15.11 1.66
C THR A 224 -6.74 -14.28 2.83
N GLY A 225 -7.31 -13.08 2.60
CA GLY A 225 -7.60 -12.15 3.68
C GLY A 225 -6.34 -11.82 4.46
N ASN A 226 -6.39 -11.88 5.80
CA ASN A 226 -5.24 -11.66 6.67
C ASN A 226 -4.51 -10.35 6.37
N SER A 227 -5.26 -9.25 6.18
CA SER A 227 -4.67 -7.92 6.10
C SER A 227 -3.88 -7.63 7.35
N GLN A 228 -2.76 -6.92 7.21
CA GLN A 228 -1.87 -6.66 8.33
C GLN A 228 -1.18 -5.31 8.25
N LEU A 229 -0.79 -4.81 9.40
CA LEU A 229 0.08 -3.68 9.58
C LEU A 229 1.31 -4.15 10.36
N VAL A 230 2.49 -3.91 9.80
CA VAL A 230 3.76 -4.34 10.37
C VAL A 230 4.60 -3.11 10.67
N ASP A 231 5.21 -3.07 11.85
CA ASP A 231 6.05 -1.97 12.29
C ASP A 231 7.51 -2.11 11.76
N PRO A 232 8.36 -1.08 11.92
CA PRO A 232 9.75 -1.10 11.44
C PRO A 232 10.64 -2.16 12.07
N MET A 233 10.20 -2.82 13.15
CA MET A 233 10.92 -3.93 13.80
C MET A 233 10.43 -5.31 13.32
N GLY A 234 9.44 -5.35 12.44
CA GLY A 234 8.85 -6.58 11.92
C GLY A 234 7.73 -7.14 12.78
N ASP A 235 7.25 -6.39 13.77
CA ASP A 235 6.13 -6.82 14.59
C ASP A 235 4.80 -6.53 13.90
N VAL A 236 3.90 -7.53 13.87
CA VAL A 236 2.54 -7.38 13.38
C VAL A 236 1.71 -6.66 14.44
N VAL A 237 1.52 -5.35 14.27
CA VAL A 237 0.83 -4.49 15.27
C VAL A 237 -0.68 -4.41 15.08
N ALA A 238 -1.20 -4.80 13.90
CA ALA A 238 -2.61 -5.07 13.66
C ALA A 238 -2.76 -6.10 12.54
N HIS A 239 -3.77 -6.96 12.65
CA HIS A 239 -4.14 -7.89 11.59
C HIS A 239 -5.63 -8.15 11.57
N ALA A 240 -6.17 -8.59 10.45
CA ALA A 240 -7.52 -9.08 10.29
C ALA A 240 -7.52 -10.61 10.09
N ASN A 241 -8.61 -11.28 10.45
CA ASN A 241 -8.77 -12.69 10.18
C ASN A 241 -9.03 -12.94 8.69
N ARG A 242 -8.95 -14.19 8.25
CA ARG A 242 -9.06 -14.58 6.85
C ARG A 242 -10.33 -14.09 6.14
N SER A 243 -11.46 -13.99 6.84
CA SER A 243 -12.79 -13.79 6.22
C SER A 243 -13.57 -12.58 6.73
N GLU A 244 -13.07 -11.86 7.75
CA GLU A 244 -13.81 -10.73 8.30
C GLU A 244 -13.80 -9.51 7.34
N ALA A 245 -14.90 -8.76 7.32
CA ALA A 245 -14.97 -7.46 6.68
C ALA A 245 -14.78 -6.39 7.77
N VAL A 246 -13.64 -5.67 7.71
CA VAL A 246 -13.22 -4.80 8.83
C VAL A 246 -12.26 -3.71 8.35
N ALA A 247 -12.21 -2.60 9.09
CA ALA A 247 -11.07 -1.69 9.11
C ALA A 247 -10.38 -1.75 10.47
N ARG A 248 -9.04 -1.69 10.46
CA ARG A 248 -8.21 -1.61 11.67
C ARG A 248 -7.18 -0.51 11.54
N ALA A 249 -6.99 0.25 12.60
CA ALA A 249 -6.08 1.40 12.64
C ALA A 249 -5.04 1.25 13.75
N VAL A 250 -3.85 1.82 13.51
CA VAL A 250 -2.73 1.86 14.47
C VAL A 250 -2.05 3.23 14.42
N ASP A 251 -1.65 3.72 15.58
CA ASP A 251 -0.80 4.89 15.69
C ASP A 251 0.66 4.53 15.41
N CYS A 252 1.27 5.24 14.47
CA CYS A 252 2.64 5.03 14.03
C CYS A 252 3.56 6.11 14.59
N ASP A 253 4.61 5.69 15.27
CA ASP A 253 5.75 6.55 15.57
C ASP A 253 6.67 6.62 14.36
N LEU A 254 6.58 7.69 13.59
CA LEU A 254 7.39 7.87 12.37
C LEU A 254 8.89 7.99 12.68
N ALA A 255 9.29 8.36 13.90
CA ALA A 255 10.68 8.39 14.29
C ALA A 255 11.31 6.98 14.25
N ARG A 256 10.55 5.93 14.59
CA ARG A 256 10.99 4.54 14.48
C ARG A 256 11.29 4.12 13.03
N ALA A 257 10.50 4.60 12.08
CA ALA A 257 10.75 4.34 10.65
C ALA A 257 11.95 5.14 10.13
N ARG A 258 12.22 6.33 10.68
CA ARG A 258 13.33 7.21 10.28
C ARG A 258 14.66 6.82 10.90
N ASP A 259 14.62 6.20 12.07
CA ASP A 259 15.83 5.69 12.72
C ASP A 259 16.36 4.44 11.98
N LYS A 260 17.46 4.64 11.24
CA LYS A 260 18.19 3.59 10.51
C LYS A 260 19.45 3.13 11.23
N ALA A 261 19.71 3.62 12.45
CA ALA A 261 20.83 3.17 13.27
C ALA A 261 20.54 1.77 13.83
N MET A 262 21.42 0.80 13.55
CA MET A 262 21.37 -0.55 14.11
C MET A 262 22.12 -0.62 15.44
N SER A 263 23.12 0.22 15.61
CA SER A 263 23.93 0.40 16.80
C SER A 263 24.63 1.75 16.74
N LYS A 264 25.42 2.09 17.79
CA LYS A 264 26.25 3.31 17.78
C LYS A 264 27.24 3.38 16.60
N ARG A 265 27.59 2.25 15.98
CA ARG A 265 28.62 2.16 14.91
C ARG A 265 28.08 1.61 13.59
N THR A 266 26.83 1.17 13.54
CA THR A 266 26.26 0.51 12.37
C THR A 266 24.97 1.20 11.98
N HIS A 267 24.90 1.66 10.74
CA HIS A 267 23.72 2.35 10.20
C HIS A 267 23.29 1.71 8.90
N LEU A 268 22.00 1.39 8.74
CA LEU A 268 21.47 0.60 7.65
C LEU A 268 21.82 1.15 6.25
N TRP A 269 21.79 2.47 6.07
CA TRP A 269 22.07 3.07 4.77
C TRP A 269 23.57 3.30 4.52
N THR A 270 24.32 3.78 5.48
CA THR A 270 25.74 4.10 5.29
C THR A 270 26.64 2.86 5.28
N SER A 271 26.15 1.73 5.80
CA SER A 271 26.86 0.44 5.73
C SER A 271 26.64 -0.32 4.42
N ARG A 272 25.77 0.20 3.52
CA ARG A 272 25.55 -0.41 2.19
C ARG A 272 26.81 -0.27 1.32
N ARG A 273 27.00 -1.25 0.46
CA ARG A 273 28.10 -1.30 -0.52
C ARG A 273 27.51 -1.36 -1.93
N PRO A 274 26.89 -0.25 -2.45
CA PRO A 274 26.14 -0.24 -3.73
C PRO A 274 26.99 -0.67 -4.92
N GLU A 275 28.30 -0.45 -4.87
CA GLU A 275 29.27 -0.83 -5.88
C GLU A 275 29.32 -2.34 -6.17
N TYR A 276 28.83 -3.18 -5.22
CA TYR A 276 28.74 -4.63 -5.38
C TYR A 276 27.35 -5.12 -5.81
N TYR A 277 26.34 -4.25 -5.92
CA TYR A 277 24.96 -4.65 -6.15
C TYR A 277 24.52 -4.50 -7.62
N GLY A 278 25.44 -4.24 -8.54
CA GLY A 278 25.12 -3.98 -9.96
C GLY A 278 24.31 -5.10 -10.64
N GLU A 279 24.46 -6.36 -10.20
CA GLU A 279 23.72 -7.50 -10.74
C GLU A 279 22.20 -7.40 -10.49
N VAL A 280 21.78 -6.72 -9.41
CA VAL A 280 20.35 -6.56 -9.07
C VAL A 280 19.60 -5.76 -10.13
N ALA A 281 20.27 -4.81 -10.80
CA ALA A 281 19.66 -3.97 -11.85
C ALA A 281 19.71 -4.61 -13.25
N LYS A 282 20.38 -5.75 -13.42
CA LYS A 282 20.52 -6.39 -14.75
C LYS A 282 19.30 -7.26 -15.06
N ARG A 283 18.77 -7.12 -16.28
CA ARG A 283 17.79 -8.07 -16.80
C ARG A 283 18.42 -9.45 -16.93
N ARG A 284 17.72 -10.47 -16.44
CA ARG A 284 18.05 -11.87 -16.71
C ARG A 284 17.08 -12.41 -17.76
N PRO A 285 17.56 -13.04 -18.86
CA PRO A 285 16.68 -13.73 -19.79
C PRO A 285 15.99 -14.90 -19.08
N ARG A 286 14.79 -15.25 -19.53
CA ARG A 286 14.17 -16.52 -19.10
C ARG A 286 15.14 -17.64 -19.49
N GLY A 287 15.59 -18.43 -18.52
CA GLY A 287 16.31 -19.66 -18.80
C GLY A 287 15.46 -20.57 -19.69
N ARG A 288 16.08 -21.21 -20.66
CA ARG A 288 15.44 -22.23 -21.49
C ARG A 288 15.15 -23.48 -20.67
#